data_42cd8d6d899204b744336c30767113b5
#
_entry.id   42cd8d6d899204b744336c30767113b5
#
_cell.length_a   1.000
_cell.length_b   1.000
_cell.length_c   1.000
_cell.angle_alpha   90.00
_cell.angle_beta   90.00
_cell.angle_gamma   90.00
#
_symmetry.space_group_name_H-M   'P 1'
#
loop_
_entity.id
_entity.type
_entity.pdbx_description
1 polymer ?
#
loop_
_entity_poly.entity_id
_entity_poly.type
_entity_poly.pdbx_seq_one_letter_code
_entity_poly.pdbx_strand_id
1 'polypeptide(L)'
;MKKVDTLIVGFGLAGLAYAETLTLSNKTFHVIDAESSGSSAIAAGIYNPTVLKRFNMTWKGEELHAFALPFYQTIEKKLKHRINFPALIFKLFGQASDHNQWAVAADRAGLSLFLDATIHSSPIAGVKSPHGYGKLNACGRINTRTLIEVYRNSIANHYQQASFDYSALEQLDNGLLYKGVHAQHIVFCEGYAMANNPFFNGLPLVGSKGQILIIHAPELQSDAILKGPIFIAPLGNDLYWAGASFEQKDKTLVTSPKGKAWLVTKIEQLIDVPYTIEEHLCHIRPTVLDRRPLLGTHKKYKNIHLLNGLGSRGVLTAPLAAKWLYDSIHEGIDLPREVDISRFEKIT
;
A
#
# COMPACT_ATOMS: atom_id res chain seq x y z
N MET A 1 -30.79 -3.45 16.31
CA MET A 1 -29.43 -3.99 16.47
C MET A 1 -29.02 -4.62 15.16
N LYS A 2 -27.92 -4.17 14.57
CA LYS A 2 -27.39 -4.72 13.30
C LYS A 2 -26.53 -5.95 13.64
N LYS A 3 -26.74 -7.05 12.93
CA LYS A 3 -25.90 -8.27 13.10
C LYS A 3 -25.05 -8.48 11.86
N VAL A 4 -23.77 -8.76 12.04
CA VAL A 4 -22.80 -9.01 10.96
C VAL A 4 -21.80 -10.09 11.37
N ASP A 5 -21.16 -10.73 10.40
CA ASP A 5 -20.04 -11.65 10.66
C ASP A 5 -18.82 -10.87 11.17
N THR A 6 -18.48 -9.74 10.54
CA THR A 6 -17.28 -8.99 10.90
C THR A 6 -17.53 -7.49 11.00
N LEU A 7 -16.98 -6.86 12.07
CA LEU A 7 -16.78 -5.43 12.17
C LEU A 7 -15.35 -5.09 11.72
N ILE A 8 -15.21 -4.21 10.74
CA ILE A 8 -13.92 -3.75 10.23
C ILE A 8 -13.66 -2.34 10.77
N VAL A 9 -12.50 -2.11 11.37
CA VAL A 9 -12.09 -0.79 11.87
C VAL A 9 -10.93 -0.26 11.03
N GLY A 10 -11.19 0.86 10.32
CA GLY A 10 -10.27 1.45 9.35
C GLY A 10 -10.52 0.96 7.92
N PHE A 11 -10.54 1.90 6.96
CA PHE A 11 -10.87 1.63 5.55
C PHE A 11 -9.83 2.17 4.57
N GLY A 12 -8.54 1.88 4.84
CA GLY A 12 -7.47 1.96 3.85
C GLY A 12 -7.43 0.70 2.98
N LEU A 13 -6.29 0.43 2.31
CA LEU A 13 -6.13 -0.78 1.48
C LEU A 13 -6.34 -2.09 2.26
N ALA A 14 -5.97 -2.13 3.54
CA ALA A 14 -6.18 -3.31 4.38
C ALA A 14 -7.67 -3.60 4.60
N GLY A 15 -8.42 -2.62 5.10
CA GLY A 15 -9.85 -2.77 5.37
C GLY A 15 -10.65 -3.01 4.11
N LEU A 16 -10.33 -2.32 3.01
CA LEU A 16 -10.95 -2.55 1.70
C LEU A 16 -10.69 -3.98 1.20
N ALA A 17 -9.44 -4.44 1.25
CA ALA A 17 -9.11 -5.79 0.80
C ALA A 17 -9.82 -6.86 1.63
N TYR A 18 -9.95 -6.64 2.94
CA TYR A 18 -10.67 -7.57 3.79
C TYR A 18 -12.20 -7.53 3.55
N ALA A 19 -12.78 -6.36 3.33
CA ALA A 19 -14.19 -6.19 2.97
C ALA A 19 -14.52 -6.90 1.64
N GLU A 20 -13.64 -6.79 0.64
CA GLU A 20 -13.83 -7.50 -0.63
C GLU A 20 -13.69 -9.02 -0.45
N THR A 21 -12.72 -9.49 0.35
CA THR A 21 -12.58 -10.91 0.66
C THR A 21 -13.82 -11.47 1.34
N LEU A 22 -14.41 -10.75 2.30
CA LEU A 22 -15.68 -11.12 2.94
C LEU A 22 -16.83 -11.16 1.91
N THR A 23 -16.91 -10.15 1.03
CA THR A 23 -17.93 -10.09 -0.03
C THR A 23 -17.83 -11.30 -0.95
N LEU A 24 -16.63 -11.65 -1.43
CA LEU A 24 -16.40 -12.82 -2.29
C LEU A 24 -16.74 -14.14 -1.59
N SER A 25 -16.72 -14.16 -0.27
CA SER A 25 -17.05 -15.33 0.57
C SER A 25 -18.47 -15.30 1.12
N ASN A 26 -19.34 -14.41 0.64
CA ASN A 26 -20.74 -14.24 1.09
C ASN A 26 -20.87 -13.98 2.60
N LYS A 27 -19.90 -13.31 3.21
CA LYS A 27 -19.91 -12.88 4.61
C LYS A 27 -20.37 -11.44 4.75
N THR A 28 -21.12 -11.17 5.79
CA THR A 28 -21.62 -9.84 6.11
C THR A 28 -20.60 -9.05 6.92
N PHE A 29 -20.56 -7.74 6.71
CA PHE A 29 -19.65 -6.86 7.48
C PHE A 29 -20.26 -5.47 7.72
N HIS A 30 -19.64 -4.76 8.64
CA HIS A 30 -19.82 -3.33 8.84
C HIS A 30 -18.47 -2.66 9.02
N VAL A 31 -18.31 -1.48 8.46
CA VAL A 31 -17.06 -0.70 8.51
C VAL A 31 -17.25 0.51 9.41
N ILE A 32 -16.32 0.73 10.32
CA ILE A 32 -16.16 1.99 11.07
C ILE A 32 -14.82 2.60 10.63
N ASP A 33 -14.85 3.80 10.10
CA ASP A 33 -13.64 4.48 9.63
C ASP A 33 -13.67 5.97 9.97
N ALA A 34 -12.58 6.49 10.49
CA ALA A 34 -12.45 7.89 10.86
C ALA A 34 -12.37 8.86 9.67
N GLU A 35 -12.36 8.32 8.44
CA GLU A 35 -12.16 9.09 7.19
C GLU A 35 -10.91 10.00 7.22
N SER A 36 -9.96 9.71 8.10
CA SER A 36 -8.67 10.35 8.00
C SER A 36 -8.03 9.95 6.67
N SER A 37 -7.46 10.92 5.95
CA SER A 37 -6.70 10.63 4.73
C SER A 37 -5.52 9.73 5.08
N GLY A 38 -5.75 8.40 5.05
CA GLY A 38 -4.74 7.41 5.39
C GLY A 38 -3.61 7.38 4.35
N SER A 39 -2.51 6.70 4.68
CA SER A 39 -1.36 6.54 3.76
C SER A 39 -1.77 5.97 2.40
N SER A 40 -2.86 5.22 2.33
CA SER A 40 -3.41 4.66 1.10
C SER A 40 -3.97 5.74 0.15
N ALA A 41 -4.54 6.82 0.68
CA ALA A 41 -5.15 7.88 -0.14
C ALA A 41 -4.12 8.76 -0.88
N ILE A 42 -2.89 8.86 -0.34
CA ILE A 42 -1.80 9.67 -0.95
C ILE A 42 -0.75 8.84 -1.67
N ALA A 43 -0.87 7.51 -1.63
CA ALA A 43 0.09 6.62 -2.28
C ALA A 43 0.01 6.74 -3.81
N ALA A 44 1.16 6.62 -4.49
CA ALA A 44 1.18 6.49 -5.96
C ALA A 44 0.44 5.23 -6.43
N GLY A 45 0.28 4.24 -5.54
CA GLY A 45 -0.35 2.98 -5.87
C GLY A 45 0.49 2.06 -6.76
N ILE A 46 1.78 2.34 -6.90
CA ILE A 46 2.68 1.57 -7.78
C ILE A 46 2.75 0.11 -7.32
N TYR A 47 2.44 -0.81 -8.24
CA TYR A 47 2.72 -2.23 -8.07
C TYR A 47 3.98 -2.62 -8.85
N ASN A 48 4.96 -3.07 -8.10
CA ASN A 48 6.25 -3.50 -8.59
C ASN A 48 6.82 -4.54 -7.61
N PRO A 49 7.00 -5.80 -8.03
CA PRO A 49 7.45 -6.86 -7.14
C PRO A 49 8.96 -6.84 -6.88
N THR A 50 9.70 -5.84 -7.39
CA THR A 50 11.15 -5.76 -7.27
C THR A 50 11.64 -4.64 -6.35
N VAL A 51 12.85 -4.77 -5.82
CA VAL A 51 13.59 -3.73 -5.10
C VAL A 51 14.61 -3.11 -6.05
N LEU A 52 14.22 -2.05 -6.76
CA LEU A 52 15.01 -1.42 -7.81
C LEU A 52 16.32 -0.76 -7.36
N LYS A 53 16.55 -0.60 -6.06
CA LYS A 53 17.82 -0.13 -5.51
C LYS A 53 18.87 -1.25 -5.45
N ARG A 54 18.42 -2.51 -5.37
CA ARG A 54 19.29 -3.69 -5.17
C ARG A 54 19.12 -4.71 -6.28
N PHE A 55 18.26 -4.44 -7.24
CA PHE A 55 17.91 -5.35 -8.33
C PHE A 55 17.59 -6.76 -7.84
N ASN A 56 16.69 -6.88 -6.87
CA ASN A 56 16.24 -8.17 -6.37
C ASN A 56 14.72 -8.21 -6.19
N MET A 57 14.17 -9.42 -6.06
CA MET A 57 12.77 -9.63 -5.77
C MET A 57 12.43 -9.16 -4.34
N THR A 58 11.22 -8.67 -4.14
CA THR A 58 10.70 -8.43 -2.81
C THR A 58 10.29 -9.75 -2.15
N TRP A 59 10.06 -9.70 -0.85
CA TRP A 59 9.49 -10.84 -0.14
C TRP A 59 8.18 -11.26 -0.80
N LYS A 60 8.09 -12.55 -1.19
CA LYS A 60 6.95 -13.14 -1.92
C LYS A 60 6.48 -12.33 -3.14
N GLY A 61 7.41 -11.64 -3.82
CA GLY A 61 7.07 -10.66 -4.86
C GLY A 61 6.21 -11.24 -5.99
N GLU A 62 6.53 -12.41 -6.50
CA GLU A 62 5.75 -13.09 -7.55
C GLU A 62 4.38 -13.50 -7.04
N GLU A 63 4.30 -14.14 -5.88
CA GLU A 63 3.06 -14.62 -5.27
C GLU A 63 2.10 -13.45 -5.00
N LEU A 64 2.61 -12.37 -4.38
CA LEU A 64 1.84 -11.17 -4.10
C LEU A 64 1.35 -10.49 -5.38
N HIS A 65 2.20 -10.42 -6.41
CA HIS A 65 1.85 -9.82 -7.69
C HIS A 65 0.79 -10.64 -8.44
N ALA A 66 0.98 -11.96 -8.52
CA ALA A 66 0.06 -12.89 -9.18
C ALA A 66 -1.34 -12.88 -8.53
N PHE A 67 -1.40 -12.67 -7.21
CA PHE A 67 -2.67 -12.59 -6.49
C PHE A 67 -3.33 -11.20 -6.60
N ALA A 68 -2.54 -10.14 -6.49
CA ALA A 68 -3.08 -8.78 -6.40
C ALA A 68 -3.73 -8.28 -7.69
N LEU A 69 -3.17 -8.58 -8.87
CA LEU A 69 -3.70 -8.04 -10.13
C LEU A 69 -5.10 -8.59 -10.45
N PRO A 70 -5.36 -9.91 -10.42
CA PRO A 70 -6.72 -10.43 -10.60
C PRO A 70 -7.72 -9.91 -9.56
N PHE A 71 -7.28 -9.71 -8.31
CA PHE A 71 -8.10 -9.14 -7.25
C PHE A 71 -8.59 -7.74 -7.61
N TYR A 72 -7.70 -6.84 -8.03
CA TYR A 72 -8.08 -5.49 -8.44
C TYR A 72 -8.90 -5.48 -9.75
N GLN A 73 -8.63 -6.37 -10.69
CA GLN A 73 -9.44 -6.53 -11.89
C GLN A 73 -10.89 -6.93 -11.56
N THR A 74 -11.08 -7.79 -10.57
CA THR A 74 -12.42 -8.16 -10.08
C THR A 74 -13.16 -6.96 -9.51
N ILE A 75 -12.50 -6.16 -8.69
CA ILE A 75 -13.06 -4.92 -8.13
C ILE A 75 -13.37 -3.93 -9.24
N GLU A 76 -12.48 -3.73 -10.21
CA GLU A 76 -12.67 -2.83 -11.35
C GLU A 76 -13.93 -3.18 -12.15
N LYS A 77 -14.10 -4.47 -12.45
CA LYS A 77 -15.29 -4.98 -13.14
C LYS A 77 -16.58 -4.77 -12.31
N LYS A 78 -16.52 -5.09 -11.02
CA LYS A 78 -17.64 -4.94 -10.08
C LYS A 78 -18.09 -3.49 -9.96
N LEU A 79 -17.14 -2.57 -9.82
CA LEU A 79 -17.42 -1.15 -9.63
C LEU A 79 -17.67 -0.39 -10.95
N LYS A 80 -17.38 -1.02 -12.10
CA LYS A 80 -17.42 -0.41 -13.44
C LYS A 80 -16.62 0.91 -13.49
N HIS A 81 -15.48 0.93 -12.80
CA HIS A 81 -14.64 2.11 -12.67
C HIS A 81 -13.18 1.73 -12.84
N ARG A 82 -12.49 2.40 -13.76
CA ARG A 82 -11.07 2.13 -14.03
C ARG A 82 -10.20 2.57 -12.85
N ILE A 83 -9.53 1.61 -12.24
CA ILE A 83 -8.61 1.83 -11.11
C ILE A 83 -7.20 1.33 -11.40
N ASN A 84 -7.05 0.39 -12.33
CA ASN A 84 -5.78 -0.19 -12.72
C ASN A 84 -5.22 0.51 -13.97
N PHE A 85 -3.99 1.00 -13.85
CA PHE A 85 -3.24 1.70 -14.89
C PHE A 85 -1.90 0.98 -15.10
N PRO A 86 -1.86 -0.07 -15.95
CA PRO A 86 -0.61 -0.72 -16.34
C PRO A 86 0.35 0.29 -16.97
N ALA A 87 1.60 0.26 -16.58
CA ALA A 87 2.64 1.15 -17.09
C ALA A 87 4.01 0.48 -16.95
N LEU A 88 4.91 0.75 -17.87
CA LEU A 88 6.32 0.39 -17.71
C LEU A 88 6.95 1.21 -16.59
N ILE A 89 7.94 0.63 -15.91
CA ILE A 89 8.82 1.42 -15.04
C ILE A 89 10.18 1.54 -15.75
N PHE A 90 10.63 2.77 -15.96
CA PHE A 90 11.96 3.07 -16.43
C PHE A 90 12.87 3.30 -15.23
N LYS A 91 13.74 2.32 -14.92
CA LYS A 91 14.77 2.47 -13.91
C LYS A 91 15.94 3.24 -14.52
N LEU A 92 16.01 4.51 -14.24
CA LEU A 92 17.13 5.38 -14.66
C LEU A 92 18.40 4.98 -13.89
N PHE A 93 19.48 4.72 -14.60
CA PHE A 93 20.76 4.34 -14.00
C PHE A 93 21.50 5.58 -13.46
N GLY A 94 22.05 5.44 -12.27
CA GLY A 94 22.78 6.52 -11.61
C GLY A 94 24.27 6.57 -12.04
N GLN A 95 24.77 5.46 -12.55
CA GLN A 95 26.17 5.28 -12.94
C GLN A 95 26.31 4.11 -13.93
N ALA A 96 27.41 4.07 -14.69
CA ALA A 96 27.63 3.01 -15.70
C ALA A 96 27.71 1.60 -15.10
N SER A 97 28.17 1.44 -13.86
CA SER A 97 28.23 0.14 -13.19
C SER A 97 26.85 -0.47 -12.90
N ASP A 98 25.78 0.33 -12.92
CA ASP A 98 24.40 -0.18 -12.77
C ASP A 98 24.03 -1.10 -13.93
N HIS A 99 24.66 -0.96 -15.12
CA HIS A 99 24.44 -1.80 -16.29
C HIS A 99 24.73 -3.28 -16.00
N ASN A 100 25.92 -3.56 -15.45
CA ASN A 100 26.29 -4.95 -15.14
C ASN A 100 25.38 -5.55 -14.07
N GLN A 101 25.03 -4.75 -13.04
CA GLN A 101 24.12 -5.21 -11.99
C GLN A 101 22.73 -5.48 -12.53
N TRP A 102 22.26 -4.66 -13.47
CA TRP A 102 20.98 -4.84 -14.15
C TRP A 102 20.97 -6.12 -15.01
N ALA A 103 21.97 -6.31 -15.87
CA ALA A 103 22.08 -7.48 -16.74
C ALA A 103 22.11 -8.79 -15.92
N VAL A 104 22.96 -8.85 -14.88
CA VAL A 104 23.01 -10.00 -13.97
C VAL A 104 21.67 -10.22 -13.25
N ALA A 105 20.94 -9.17 -12.90
CA ALA A 105 19.65 -9.32 -12.24
C ALA A 105 18.56 -9.80 -13.22
N ALA A 106 18.57 -9.32 -14.46
CA ALA A 106 17.60 -9.70 -15.48
C ALA A 106 17.68 -11.19 -15.85
N ASP A 107 18.86 -11.81 -15.70
CA ASP A 107 19.06 -13.25 -15.96
C ASP A 107 18.64 -14.14 -14.76
N ARG A 108 18.36 -13.57 -13.59
CA ARG A 108 17.95 -14.36 -12.43
C ARG A 108 16.53 -14.88 -12.57
N ALA A 109 16.33 -16.16 -12.21
CA ALA A 109 15.00 -16.74 -12.12
C ALA A 109 14.04 -15.87 -11.31
N GLY A 110 12.83 -15.70 -11.80
CA GLY A 110 11.80 -14.83 -11.22
C GLY A 110 11.94 -13.36 -11.59
N LEU A 111 13.15 -12.79 -11.61
CA LEU A 111 13.36 -11.40 -12.01
C LEU A 111 13.25 -11.22 -13.53
N SER A 112 13.65 -12.20 -14.32
CA SER A 112 13.52 -12.21 -15.79
C SER A 112 12.08 -12.05 -16.30
N LEU A 113 11.07 -12.33 -15.48
CA LEU A 113 9.66 -12.06 -15.78
C LEU A 113 9.34 -10.55 -15.76
N PHE A 114 10.13 -9.78 -15.02
CA PHE A 114 9.85 -8.36 -14.76
C PHE A 114 10.89 -7.42 -15.36
N LEU A 115 12.15 -7.81 -15.42
CA LEU A 115 13.24 -6.99 -15.94
C LEU A 115 13.52 -7.34 -17.41
N ASP A 116 13.44 -6.32 -18.29
CA ASP A 116 13.97 -6.45 -19.64
C ASP A 116 15.51 -6.45 -19.55
N ALA A 117 16.16 -7.45 -20.14
CA ALA A 117 17.61 -7.56 -20.15
C ALA A 117 18.28 -6.42 -20.95
N THR A 118 17.54 -5.76 -21.85
CA THR A 118 18.04 -4.69 -22.70
C THR A 118 18.33 -3.43 -21.89
N ILE A 119 19.52 -2.88 -22.10
CA ILE A 119 19.90 -1.56 -21.61
C ILE A 119 19.57 -0.53 -22.68
N HIS A 120 18.74 0.44 -22.34
CA HIS A 120 18.33 1.49 -23.25
C HIS A 120 19.15 2.75 -23.03
N SER A 121 19.74 3.27 -24.10
CA SER A 121 20.51 4.54 -24.09
C SER A 121 19.82 5.67 -24.87
N SER A 122 18.72 5.39 -25.54
CA SER A 122 17.96 6.42 -26.26
C SER A 122 17.46 7.49 -25.29
N PRO A 123 17.58 8.77 -25.60
CA PRO A 123 17.05 9.84 -24.78
C PRO A 123 15.54 9.72 -24.57
N ILE A 124 15.08 10.02 -23.38
CA ILE A 124 13.65 10.19 -23.06
C ILE A 124 13.41 11.68 -22.97
N ALA A 125 12.46 12.21 -23.74
CA ALA A 125 12.16 13.64 -23.78
C ALA A 125 11.85 14.17 -22.37
N GLY A 126 12.54 15.25 -21.98
CA GLY A 126 12.37 15.87 -20.68
C GLY A 126 12.92 15.09 -19.48
N VAL A 127 13.64 13.97 -19.69
CA VAL A 127 14.16 13.11 -18.62
C VAL A 127 15.68 13.04 -18.66
N LYS A 128 16.31 13.29 -17.52
CA LYS A 128 17.78 13.17 -17.34
C LYS A 128 18.16 11.71 -17.15
N SER A 129 18.71 11.08 -18.19
CA SER A 129 19.15 9.68 -18.16
C SER A 129 20.56 9.50 -18.76
N PRO A 130 21.61 10.15 -18.19
CA PRO A 130 22.94 10.17 -18.78
C PRO A 130 23.61 8.79 -18.88
N HIS A 131 23.17 7.84 -18.07
CA HIS A 131 23.66 6.45 -18.10
C HIS A 131 22.62 5.48 -18.64
N GLY A 132 21.57 5.98 -19.33
CA GLY A 132 20.50 5.13 -19.85
C GLY A 132 19.57 4.58 -18.75
N TYR A 133 18.80 3.56 -19.13
CA TYR A 133 17.77 2.96 -18.25
C TYR A 133 17.46 1.52 -18.61
N GLY A 134 16.95 0.79 -17.64
CA GLY A 134 16.32 -0.51 -17.80
C GLY A 134 14.79 -0.40 -17.74
N LYS A 135 14.09 -1.29 -18.43
CA LYS A 135 12.63 -1.37 -18.42
C LYS A 135 12.14 -2.50 -17.53
N LEU A 136 11.10 -2.23 -16.75
CA LEU A 136 10.36 -3.26 -16.05
C LEU A 136 8.98 -3.41 -16.67
N ASN A 137 8.63 -4.67 -16.89
CA ASN A 137 7.34 -5.11 -17.39
C ASN A 137 6.42 -5.55 -16.24
N ALA A 138 5.15 -5.83 -16.55
CA ALA A 138 4.15 -6.30 -15.59
C ALA A 138 4.01 -5.38 -14.35
N CYS A 139 4.21 -4.09 -14.55
CA CYS A 139 4.12 -3.04 -13.53
C CYS A 139 2.97 -2.08 -13.86
N GLY A 140 2.76 -1.13 -12.98
CA GLY A 140 1.76 -0.08 -13.14
C GLY A 140 1.37 0.53 -11.81
N ARG A 141 0.19 1.11 -11.77
CA ARG A 141 -0.37 1.64 -10.53
C ARG A 141 -1.87 1.36 -10.39
N ILE A 142 -2.29 1.18 -9.16
CA ILE A 142 -3.70 1.24 -8.77
C ILE A 142 -3.98 2.67 -8.27
N ASN A 143 -5.00 3.32 -8.81
CA ASN A 143 -5.45 4.60 -8.26
C ASN A 143 -6.16 4.34 -6.92
N THR A 144 -5.36 4.32 -5.86
CA THR A 144 -5.82 3.92 -4.52
C THR A 144 -6.80 4.92 -3.92
N ARG A 145 -6.66 6.22 -4.23
CA ARG A 145 -7.60 7.26 -3.79
C ARG A 145 -8.99 6.99 -4.37
N THR A 146 -9.09 6.87 -5.68
CA THR A 146 -10.34 6.58 -6.39
C THR A 146 -10.91 5.21 -6.01
N LEU A 147 -10.04 4.19 -5.88
CA LEU A 147 -10.46 2.87 -5.45
C LEU A 147 -11.19 2.91 -4.10
N ILE A 148 -10.58 3.56 -3.09
CA ILE A 148 -11.16 3.66 -1.74
C ILE A 148 -12.49 4.44 -1.79
N GLU A 149 -12.52 5.54 -2.51
CA GLU A 149 -13.71 6.39 -2.64
C GLU A 149 -14.88 5.65 -3.30
N VAL A 150 -14.65 5.07 -4.48
CA VAL A 150 -15.71 4.39 -5.26
C VAL A 150 -16.17 3.12 -4.52
N TYR A 151 -15.23 2.38 -3.90
CA TYR A 151 -15.59 1.20 -3.12
C TYR A 151 -16.43 1.59 -1.89
N ARG A 152 -16.01 2.61 -1.13
CA ARG A 152 -16.77 3.14 0.01
C ARG A 152 -18.20 3.51 -0.38
N ASN A 153 -18.38 4.20 -1.49
CA ASN A 153 -19.71 4.56 -2.00
C ASN A 153 -20.54 3.32 -2.34
N SER A 154 -19.94 2.27 -2.85
CA SER A 154 -20.64 1.01 -3.18
C SER A 154 -21.12 0.24 -1.94
N ILE A 155 -20.53 0.48 -0.79
CA ILE A 155 -20.88 -0.15 0.50
C ILE A 155 -21.50 0.84 1.50
N ALA A 156 -22.06 1.95 1.06
CA ALA A 156 -22.55 3.03 1.94
C ALA A 156 -23.48 2.54 3.08
N ASN A 157 -24.32 1.54 2.82
CA ASN A 157 -25.20 0.92 3.83
C ASN A 157 -24.45 0.08 4.88
N HIS A 158 -23.19 -0.24 4.63
CA HIS A 158 -22.29 -1.02 5.50
C HIS A 158 -21.10 -0.20 6.02
N TYR A 159 -21.10 1.09 5.78
CA TYR A 159 -20.03 2.01 6.16
C TYR A 159 -20.55 3.10 7.09
N GLN A 160 -19.80 3.34 8.15
CA GLN A 160 -20.04 4.45 9.09
C GLN A 160 -18.76 5.26 9.25
N GLN A 161 -18.87 6.55 8.96
CA GLN A 161 -17.81 7.51 9.24
C GLN A 161 -17.83 7.88 10.72
N ALA A 162 -16.88 7.34 11.48
CA ALA A 162 -16.70 7.64 12.89
C ALA A 162 -15.32 7.20 13.39
N SER A 163 -14.75 7.91 14.35
CA SER A 163 -13.62 7.42 15.13
C SER A 163 -14.06 6.24 16.01
N PHE A 164 -13.26 5.16 16.00
CA PHE A 164 -13.55 4.00 16.83
C PHE A 164 -13.24 4.31 18.30
N ASP A 165 -14.20 4.04 19.16
CA ASP A 165 -14.11 4.20 20.61
C ASP A 165 -13.87 2.83 21.25
N TYR A 166 -12.62 2.54 21.60
CA TYR A 166 -12.27 1.22 22.18
C TYR A 166 -12.98 0.92 23.49
N SER A 167 -13.38 1.96 24.26
CA SER A 167 -14.07 1.78 25.52
C SER A 167 -15.53 1.34 25.36
N ALA A 168 -16.10 1.56 24.18
CA ALA A 168 -17.46 1.15 23.84
C ALA A 168 -17.55 -0.27 23.26
N LEU A 169 -16.41 -1.00 23.17
CA LEU A 169 -16.39 -2.38 22.69
C LEU A 169 -16.65 -3.35 23.85
N GLU A 170 -17.76 -4.05 23.76
CA GLU A 170 -18.17 -5.04 24.77
C GLU A 170 -17.92 -6.46 24.27
N GLN A 171 -17.33 -7.31 25.12
CA GLN A 171 -17.18 -8.73 24.86
C GLN A 171 -18.46 -9.46 25.28
N LEU A 172 -18.97 -10.31 24.40
CA LEU A 172 -20.12 -11.19 24.67
C LEU A 172 -19.68 -12.66 24.57
N ASP A 173 -20.48 -13.58 25.09
CA ASP A 173 -20.21 -15.01 24.98
C ASP A 173 -20.13 -15.49 23.52
N ASN A 174 -20.90 -14.87 22.64
CA ASN A 174 -21.02 -15.24 21.22
C ASN A 174 -20.65 -14.12 20.25
N GLY A 175 -19.65 -13.31 20.59
CA GLY A 175 -19.17 -12.24 19.72
C GLY A 175 -18.84 -10.96 20.45
N LEU A 176 -19.10 -9.84 19.78
CA LEU A 176 -18.77 -8.50 20.22
C LEU A 176 -19.97 -7.57 20.01
N LEU A 177 -20.16 -6.62 20.90
CA LEU A 177 -21.13 -5.53 20.72
C LEU A 177 -20.41 -4.19 20.66
N TYR A 178 -20.68 -3.41 19.62
CA TYR A 178 -20.17 -2.06 19.47
C TYR A 178 -21.29 -1.12 18.99
N LYS A 179 -21.72 -0.20 19.85
CA LYS A 179 -22.70 0.86 19.53
C LYS A 179 -23.90 0.36 18.69
N GLY A 180 -24.52 -0.76 19.10
CA GLY A 180 -25.66 -1.35 18.43
C GLY A 180 -25.34 -2.29 17.25
N VAL A 181 -24.08 -2.52 16.93
CA VAL A 181 -23.60 -3.52 15.97
C VAL A 181 -23.12 -4.74 16.75
N HIS A 182 -23.75 -5.89 16.53
CA HIS A 182 -23.30 -7.20 17.01
C HIS A 182 -22.49 -7.88 15.90
N ALA A 183 -21.24 -8.22 16.17
CA ALA A 183 -20.34 -8.88 15.24
C ALA A 183 -19.76 -10.17 15.86
N GLN A 184 -19.53 -11.19 15.05
CA GLN A 184 -18.81 -12.39 15.50
C GLN A 184 -17.32 -12.10 15.68
N HIS A 185 -16.74 -11.29 14.78
CA HIS A 185 -15.34 -10.94 14.74
C HIS A 185 -15.16 -9.42 14.58
N ILE A 186 -14.04 -8.89 15.06
CA ILE A 186 -13.58 -7.55 14.73
C ILE A 186 -12.17 -7.63 14.14
N VAL A 187 -11.93 -6.88 13.05
CA VAL A 187 -10.61 -6.79 12.39
C VAL A 187 -10.16 -5.34 12.36
N PHE A 188 -9.06 -5.05 13.03
CA PHE A 188 -8.45 -3.74 13.05
C PHE A 188 -7.51 -3.54 11.87
N CYS A 189 -7.81 -2.54 11.00
CA CYS A 189 -7.13 -2.18 9.78
C CYS A 189 -6.63 -0.73 9.77
N GLU A 190 -6.19 -0.23 10.91
CA GLU A 190 -6.05 1.19 11.24
C GLU A 190 -4.78 1.86 10.73
N GLY A 191 -3.95 1.13 9.97
CA GLY A 191 -2.68 1.66 9.51
C GLY A 191 -1.79 2.11 10.68
N TYR A 192 -1.22 3.33 10.61
CA TYR A 192 -0.35 3.80 11.69
C TYR A 192 -1.11 4.13 12.98
N ALA A 193 -2.41 4.42 12.93
CA ALA A 193 -3.22 4.66 14.12
C ALA A 193 -3.28 3.46 15.09
N MET A 194 -2.93 2.25 14.63
CA MET A 194 -2.75 1.06 15.46
C MET A 194 -1.80 1.31 16.65
N ALA A 195 -0.87 2.25 16.56
CA ALA A 195 0.00 2.62 17.68
C ALA A 195 -0.76 3.04 18.94
N ASN A 196 -2.02 3.48 18.79
CA ASN A 196 -2.92 3.86 19.88
C ASN A 196 -3.94 2.76 20.22
N ASN A 197 -3.95 1.64 19.51
CA ASN A 197 -4.91 0.56 19.72
C ASN A 197 -4.52 -0.24 20.98
N PRO A 198 -5.35 -0.29 22.05
CA PRO A 198 -5.00 -0.94 23.30
C PRO A 198 -4.81 -2.45 23.20
N PHE A 199 -5.30 -3.09 22.11
CA PHE A 199 -5.15 -4.52 21.89
C PHE A 199 -3.83 -4.86 21.20
N PHE A 200 -3.25 -3.93 20.41
CA PHE A 200 -2.12 -4.23 19.51
C PHE A 200 -0.97 -3.22 19.56
N ASN A 201 -1.02 -2.20 20.43
CA ASN A 201 0.02 -1.17 20.53
C ASN A 201 1.39 -1.68 21.00
N GLY A 202 1.46 -2.89 21.58
CA GLY A 202 2.72 -3.55 21.93
C GLY A 202 3.48 -4.16 20.74
N LEU A 203 2.87 -4.26 19.56
CA LEU A 203 3.52 -4.80 18.38
C LEU A 203 4.51 -3.79 17.76
N PRO A 204 5.61 -4.24 17.11
CA PRO A 204 6.71 -3.39 16.66
C PRO A 204 6.38 -2.60 15.37
N LEU A 205 5.34 -1.76 15.43
CA LEU A 205 4.99 -0.83 14.38
C LEU A 205 5.89 0.41 14.47
N VAL A 206 6.87 0.50 13.58
CA VAL A 206 7.84 1.60 13.58
C VAL A 206 7.28 2.87 12.98
N GLY A 207 6.50 2.75 11.93
CA GLY A 207 6.03 3.87 11.11
C GLY A 207 7.15 4.58 10.33
N SER A 208 6.82 5.08 9.16
CA SER A 208 7.75 5.87 8.35
C SER A 208 7.01 6.99 7.62
N LYS A 209 7.25 8.22 8.02
CA LYS A 209 6.69 9.40 7.34
C LYS A 209 7.25 9.52 5.93
N GLY A 210 6.37 9.75 4.97
CA GLY A 210 6.71 10.05 3.60
C GLY A 210 5.99 11.30 3.14
N GLN A 211 6.74 12.25 2.59
CA GLN A 211 6.20 13.42 1.92
C GLN A 211 6.29 13.22 0.42
N ILE A 212 5.32 13.73 -0.31
CA ILE A 212 5.20 13.65 -1.76
C ILE A 212 4.75 14.99 -2.34
N LEU A 213 5.04 15.20 -3.59
CA LEU A 213 4.49 16.31 -4.36
C LEU A 213 3.62 15.78 -5.49
N ILE A 214 2.51 16.47 -5.75
CA ILE A 214 1.83 16.38 -7.04
C ILE A 214 2.32 17.56 -7.87
N ILE A 215 2.86 17.29 -9.04
CA ILE A 215 3.37 18.30 -9.94
C ILE A 215 2.58 18.27 -11.26
N HIS A 216 2.42 19.43 -11.89
CA HIS A 216 1.91 19.57 -13.24
C HIS A 216 3.09 19.89 -14.16
N ALA A 217 3.37 19.03 -15.14
CA ALA A 217 4.54 19.08 -16.02
C ALA A 217 4.13 18.68 -17.47
N PRO A 218 3.46 19.56 -18.24
CA PRO A 218 2.89 19.22 -19.55
C PRO A 218 3.94 18.84 -20.60
N GLU A 219 5.18 19.32 -20.45
CA GLU A 219 6.26 19.00 -21.40
C GLU A 219 6.92 17.64 -21.12
N LEU A 220 6.65 17.00 -19.97
CA LEU A 220 7.26 15.71 -19.63
C LEU A 220 6.72 14.55 -20.47
N GLN A 221 5.43 14.58 -20.83
CA GLN A 221 4.74 13.66 -21.74
C GLN A 221 5.13 12.18 -21.57
N SER A 222 5.35 11.74 -20.33
CA SER A 222 5.76 10.37 -20.01
C SER A 222 4.60 9.54 -19.48
N ASP A 223 4.24 8.48 -20.21
CA ASP A 223 3.28 7.45 -19.74
C ASP A 223 3.97 6.39 -18.86
N ALA A 224 5.30 6.35 -18.84
CA ALA A 224 6.07 5.45 -18.00
C ALA A 224 6.28 6.03 -16.60
N ILE A 225 6.36 5.15 -15.61
CA ILE A 225 6.78 5.50 -14.26
C ILE A 225 8.32 5.62 -14.25
N LEU A 226 8.83 6.79 -13.94
CA LEU A 226 10.27 7.02 -13.85
C LEU A 226 10.78 6.63 -12.46
N LYS A 227 11.89 5.90 -12.40
CA LYS A 227 12.55 5.50 -11.15
C LYS A 227 14.03 5.87 -11.15
N GLY A 228 14.33 6.94 -10.49
CA GLY A 228 15.69 7.35 -10.09
C GLY A 228 15.84 7.37 -8.57
N PRO A 229 16.30 8.48 -7.94
CA PRO A 229 16.31 8.62 -6.48
C PRO A 229 14.90 8.56 -5.86
N ILE A 230 13.91 9.09 -6.55
CA ILE A 230 12.49 8.98 -6.22
C ILE A 230 11.73 8.32 -7.38
N PHE A 231 10.43 8.10 -7.22
CA PHE A 231 9.52 7.80 -8.32
C PHE A 231 8.86 9.08 -8.82
N ILE A 232 8.64 9.16 -10.15
CA ILE A 232 7.70 10.10 -10.77
C ILE A 232 6.71 9.23 -11.55
N ALA A 233 5.44 9.27 -11.19
CA ALA A 233 4.40 8.41 -11.76
C ALA A 233 3.27 9.25 -12.38
N PRO A 234 2.87 9.00 -13.64
CA PRO A 234 1.81 9.74 -14.29
C PRO A 234 0.46 9.50 -13.61
N LEU A 235 -0.31 10.57 -13.41
CA LEU A 235 -1.66 10.53 -12.86
C LEU A 235 -2.74 10.80 -13.91
N GLY A 236 -2.34 11.26 -15.11
CA GLY A 236 -3.17 11.79 -16.17
C GLY A 236 -3.26 13.32 -16.11
N ASN A 237 -3.70 13.95 -17.21
CA ASN A 237 -3.83 15.42 -17.34
C ASN A 237 -2.54 16.17 -16.98
N ASP A 238 -1.41 15.66 -17.44
CA ASP A 238 -0.06 16.20 -17.18
C ASP A 238 0.32 16.32 -15.70
N LEU A 239 -0.45 15.66 -14.82
CA LEU A 239 -0.16 15.57 -13.41
C LEU A 239 0.71 14.34 -13.13
N TYR A 240 1.69 14.51 -12.23
CA TYR A 240 2.59 13.46 -11.82
C TYR A 240 2.73 13.43 -10.29
N TRP A 241 2.69 12.23 -9.75
CA TRP A 241 3.05 11.96 -8.36
C TRP A 241 4.57 11.83 -8.26
N ALA A 242 5.22 12.67 -7.45
CA ALA A 242 6.65 12.67 -7.24
C ALA A 242 6.98 12.37 -5.77
N GLY A 243 7.72 11.29 -5.52
CA GLY A 243 8.05 10.90 -4.15
C GLY A 243 8.70 9.54 -3.98
N ALA A 244 8.90 9.17 -2.77
CA ALA A 244 8.58 9.89 -1.56
C ALA A 244 9.83 10.06 -0.68
N SER A 245 9.77 11.02 0.21
CA SER A 245 10.75 11.09 1.29
C SER A 245 10.60 9.92 2.28
N PHE A 246 11.59 9.73 3.11
CA PHE A 246 11.61 8.68 4.12
C PHE A 246 12.16 9.25 5.43
N GLU A 247 11.30 9.38 6.43
CA GLU A 247 11.66 9.89 7.74
C GLU A 247 11.08 9.01 8.85
N GLN A 248 11.95 8.62 9.81
CA GLN A 248 11.54 7.73 10.89
C GLN A 248 11.26 8.45 12.20
N LYS A 249 11.85 9.62 12.42
CA LYS A 249 11.75 10.32 13.71
C LYS A 249 10.46 11.12 13.83
N ASP A 250 10.11 11.87 12.79
CA ASP A 250 8.89 12.67 12.78
C ASP A 250 7.65 11.80 12.50
N LYS A 251 6.71 11.82 13.42
CA LYS A 251 5.41 11.11 13.35
C LYS A 251 4.24 12.07 13.20
N THR A 252 4.49 13.34 12.92
CA THR A 252 3.41 14.30 12.63
C THR A 252 2.87 14.12 11.22
N LEU A 253 1.62 14.46 11.01
CA LEU A 253 0.99 14.50 9.68
C LEU A 253 1.12 15.86 9.01
N VAL A 254 2.15 16.64 9.39
CA VAL A 254 2.41 17.97 8.86
C VAL A 254 3.57 17.90 7.86
N THR A 255 3.39 18.49 6.68
CA THR A 255 4.46 18.65 5.70
C THR A 255 5.54 19.64 6.19
N SER A 256 6.76 19.52 5.69
CA SER A 256 7.85 20.40 6.12
C SER A 256 8.55 21.08 4.93
N PRO A 257 9.01 22.34 5.09
CA PRO A 257 9.80 23.02 4.06
C PRO A 257 11.05 22.22 3.65
N LYS A 258 11.70 21.57 4.62
CA LYS A 258 12.86 20.69 4.36
C LYS A 258 12.50 19.51 3.47
N GLY A 259 11.36 18.87 3.74
CA GLY A 259 10.87 17.75 2.92
C GLY A 259 10.51 18.19 1.51
N LYS A 260 9.86 19.37 1.37
CA LYS A 260 9.57 19.98 0.07
C LYS A 260 10.84 20.26 -0.72
N ALA A 261 11.82 20.94 -0.13
CA ALA A 261 13.09 21.28 -0.78
C ALA A 261 13.85 20.01 -1.22
N TRP A 262 13.86 18.97 -0.37
CA TRP A 262 14.49 17.70 -0.73
C TRP A 262 13.79 17.05 -1.95
N LEU A 263 12.46 17.03 -1.98
CA LEU A 263 11.71 16.48 -3.11
C LEU A 263 11.96 17.26 -4.41
N VAL A 264 11.96 18.60 -4.35
CA VAL A 264 12.29 19.48 -5.48
C VAL A 264 13.66 19.12 -6.04
N THR A 265 14.68 19.08 -5.19
CA THR A 265 16.04 18.67 -5.62
C THR A 265 16.04 17.30 -6.30
N LYS A 266 15.21 16.33 -5.81
CA LYS A 266 15.14 14.99 -6.42
C LYS A 266 14.39 14.99 -7.75
N ILE A 267 13.38 15.82 -7.92
CA ILE A 267 12.68 16.01 -9.19
C ILE A 267 13.64 16.61 -10.22
N GLU A 268 14.35 17.67 -9.88
CA GLU A 268 15.33 18.36 -10.75
C GLU A 268 16.50 17.47 -11.16
N GLN A 269 16.80 16.42 -10.38
CA GLN A 269 17.78 15.39 -10.76
C GLN A 269 17.24 14.43 -11.84
N LEU A 270 15.92 14.35 -12.03
CA LEU A 270 15.26 13.39 -12.92
C LEU A 270 14.72 14.00 -14.20
N ILE A 271 14.20 15.22 -14.13
CA ILE A 271 13.57 15.90 -15.27
C ILE A 271 14.22 17.26 -15.49
N ASP A 272 14.16 17.75 -16.73
CA ASP A 272 14.67 19.08 -17.14
C ASP A 272 13.60 19.91 -17.88
N VAL A 273 12.35 19.61 -17.63
CA VAL A 273 11.19 20.38 -18.11
C VAL A 273 10.61 21.24 -16.98
N PRO A 274 9.97 22.39 -17.30
CA PRO A 274 9.30 23.20 -16.32
C PRO A 274 8.11 22.43 -15.68
N TYR A 275 7.85 22.72 -14.42
CA TYR A 275 6.71 22.17 -13.69
C TYR A 275 6.22 23.13 -12.61
N THR A 276 4.95 22.98 -12.23
CA THR A 276 4.36 23.62 -11.04
C THR A 276 4.06 22.59 -9.96
N ILE A 277 4.04 23.00 -8.70
CA ILE A 277 3.69 22.14 -7.57
C ILE A 277 2.25 22.43 -7.20
N GLU A 278 1.38 21.43 -7.41
CA GLU A 278 -0.05 21.52 -7.14
C GLU A 278 -0.39 21.14 -5.70
N GLU A 279 0.22 20.05 -5.17
CA GLU A 279 -0.02 19.60 -3.81
C GLU A 279 1.29 19.16 -3.13
N HIS A 280 1.37 19.39 -1.81
CA HIS A 280 2.41 18.83 -0.95
C HIS A 280 1.74 18.06 0.18
N LEU A 281 1.85 16.75 0.16
CA LEU A 281 1.15 15.84 1.04
C LEU A 281 2.13 14.98 1.86
N CYS A 282 1.70 14.53 3.02
CA CYS A 282 2.47 13.57 3.81
C CYS A 282 1.56 12.59 4.56
N HIS A 283 2.09 11.41 4.82
CA HIS A 283 1.47 10.45 5.73
C HIS A 283 2.52 9.49 6.33
N ILE A 284 2.12 8.74 7.36
CA ILE A 284 2.97 7.75 7.99
C ILE A 284 2.60 6.37 7.45
N ARG A 285 3.55 5.71 6.79
CA ARG A 285 3.38 4.32 6.34
C ARG A 285 3.42 3.40 7.56
N PRO A 286 2.51 2.45 7.69
CA PRO A 286 2.53 1.47 8.78
C PRO A 286 3.64 0.42 8.52
N THR A 287 4.88 0.81 8.74
CA THR A 287 6.05 -0.06 8.56
C THR A 287 6.33 -0.84 9.84
N VAL A 288 6.65 -2.11 9.70
CA VAL A 288 7.03 -3.02 10.79
C VAL A 288 8.54 -3.19 10.80
N LEU A 289 9.11 -3.49 11.95
CA LEU A 289 10.55 -3.63 12.14
C LEU A 289 11.16 -4.64 11.14
N ASP A 290 10.54 -5.78 10.94
CA ASP A 290 10.95 -6.85 10.02
C ASP A 290 10.43 -6.68 8.58
N ARG A 291 9.62 -5.64 8.32
CA ARG A 291 9.01 -5.35 7.01
C ARG A 291 8.07 -6.44 6.50
N ARG A 292 7.43 -7.17 7.41
CA ARG A 292 6.36 -8.14 7.12
C ARG A 292 5.03 -7.61 7.64
N PRO A 293 3.90 -7.95 7.04
CA PRO A 293 2.59 -7.62 7.58
C PRO A 293 2.39 -8.13 9.01
N LEU A 294 1.47 -7.51 9.70
CA LEU A 294 0.99 -7.93 11.01
C LEU A 294 -0.41 -8.50 10.85
N LEU A 295 -0.52 -9.82 10.86
CA LEU A 295 -1.78 -10.55 10.78
C LEU A 295 -1.94 -11.43 12.01
N GLY A 296 -3.17 -11.60 12.47
CA GLY A 296 -3.42 -12.60 13.51
C GLY A 296 -4.51 -12.23 14.48
N THR A 297 -4.70 -13.12 15.45
CA THR A 297 -5.71 -13.04 16.49
C THR A 297 -5.08 -12.61 17.80
N HIS A 298 -5.78 -11.77 18.54
CA HIS A 298 -5.35 -11.33 19.86
C HIS A 298 -5.24 -12.54 20.84
N LYS A 299 -4.16 -12.60 21.61
CA LYS A 299 -3.84 -13.75 22.47
C LYS A 299 -4.99 -14.13 23.44
N LYS A 300 -5.59 -13.13 24.06
CA LYS A 300 -6.66 -13.30 25.05
C LYS A 300 -8.06 -13.34 24.40
N TYR A 301 -8.30 -12.56 23.36
CA TYR A 301 -9.62 -12.38 22.77
C TYR A 301 -9.67 -13.01 21.37
N LYS A 302 -10.30 -14.18 21.27
CA LYS A 302 -10.28 -15.02 20.05
C LYS A 302 -11.08 -14.47 18.88
N ASN A 303 -11.89 -13.44 19.10
CA ASN A 303 -12.70 -12.74 18.12
C ASN A 303 -12.17 -11.33 17.77
N ILE A 304 -10.97 -10.96 18.28
CA ILE A 304 -10.29 -9.70 17.96
C ILE A 304 -9.06 -10.00 17.10
N HIS A 305 -9.01 -9.41 15.90
CA HIS A 305 -8.00 -9.70 14.89
C HIS A 305 -7.34 -8.43 14.36
N LEU A 306 -6.16 -8.60 13.77
CA LEU A 306 -5.36 -7.54 13.18
C LEU A 306 -5.03 -7.84 11.72
N LEU A 307 -5.18 -6.86 10.85
CA LEU A 307 -4.64 -6.82 9.49
C LEU A 307 -3.96 -5.47 9.27
N ASN A 308 -2.66 -5.42 9.43
CA ASN A 308 -1.92 -4.17 9.40
C ASN A 308 -0.46 -4.36 8.94
N GLY A 309 0.37 -3.34 9.07
CA GLY A 309 1.80 -3.43 8.81
C GLY A 309 2.18 -3.54 7.33
N LEU A 310 1.32 -3.11 6.39
CA LEU A 310 1.53 -3.27 4.95
C LEU A 310 2.69 -2.43 4.38
N GLY A 311 3.19 -1.48 5.16
CA GLY A 311 4.37 -0.66 4.81
C GLY A 311 4.17 0.14 3.52
N SER A 312 5.17 0.13 2.64
CA SER A 312 5.16 0.88 1.37
C SER A 312 4.63 0.06 0.17
N ARG A 313 4.22 -1.19 0.39
CA ARG A 313 3.79 -2.11 -0.68
C ARG A 313 2.36 -2.62 -0.50
N GLY A 314 1.54 -1.84 0.20
CA GLY A 314 0.16 -2.20 0.51
C GLY A 314 -0.66 -2.66 -0.70
N VAL A 315 -0.44 -2.07 -1.86
CA VAL A 315 -1.13 -2.46 -3.10
C VAL A 315 -0.88 -3.93 -3.46
N LEU A 316 0.34 -4.42 -3.36
CA LEU A 316 0.64 -5.84 -3.63
C LEU A 316 0.26 -6.74 -2.46
N THR A 317 0.43 -6.25 -1.23
CA THR A 317 0.37 -7.09 -0.04
C THR A 317 -1.06 -7.23 0.51
N ALA A 318 -1.88 -6.17 0.43
CA ALA A 318 -3.22 -6.16 1.05
C ALA A 318 -4.13 -7.29 0.58
N PRO A 319 -4.24 -7.60 -0.74
CA PRO A 319 -5.15 -8.64 -1.21
C PRO A 319 -4.84 -10.02 -0.62
N LEU A 320 -3.60 -10.48 -0.71
CA LEU A 320 -3.22 -11.80 -0.21
C LEU A 320 -3.19 -11.85 1.32
N ALA A 321 -2.79 -10.76 1.99
CA ALA A 321 -2.86 -10.65 3.44
C ALA A 321 -4.29 -10.75 3.97
N ALA A 322 -5.24 -10.14 3.28
CA ALA A 322 -6.67 -10.24 3.60
C ALA A 322 -7.17 -11.70 3.44
N LYS A 323 -6.77 -12.38 2.37
CA LYS A 323 -7.10 -13.78 2.14
C LYS A 323 -6.53 -14.69 3.23
N TRP A 324 -5.25 -14.55 3.58
CA TRP A 324 -4.64 -15.33 4.65
C TRP A 324 -5.35 -15.13 6.00
N LEU A 325 -5.69 -13.89 6.34
CA LEU A 325 -6.39 -13.63 7.60
C LEU A 325 -7.82 -14.21 7.57
N TYR A 326 -8.52 -14.09 6.45
CA TYR A 326 -9.83 -14.69 6.25
C TYR A 326 -9.78 -16.22 6.45
N ASP A 327 -8.82 -16.89 5.80
CA ASP A 327 -8.67 -18.34 5.88
C ASP A 327 -8.36 -18.79 7.32
N SER A 328 -7.55 -17.99 8.03
CA SER A 328 -7.23 -18.28 9.42
C SER A 328 -8.45 -18.15 10.34
N ILE A 329 -9.30 -17.16 10.13
CA ILE A 329 -10.47 -16.89 10.99
C ILE A 329 -11.62 -17.87 10.67
N HIS A 330 -11.89 -18.12 9.38
CA HIS A 330 -13.11 -18.79 8.96
C HIS A 330 -12.90 -20.25 8.50
N GLU A 331 -11.69 -20.59 8.07
CA GLU A 331 -11.36 -21.92 7.55
C GLU A 331 -10.41 -22.71 8.47
N GLY A 332 -9.88 -22.05 9.52
CA GLY A 332 -8.94 -22.68 10.46
C GLY A 332 -7.56 -22.98 9.85
N ILE A 333 -7.19 -22.29 8.75
CA ILE A 333 -5.88 -22.45 8.10
C ILE A 333 -4.87 -21.56 8.81
N ASP A 334 -3.76 -22.13 9.24
CA ASP A 334 -2.71 -21.39 9.92
C ASP A 334 -2.14 -20.27 9.04
N LEU A 335 -1.89 -19.11 9.66
CA LEU A 335 -1.18 -18.02 9.01
C LEU A 335 0.26 -18.41 8.68
N PRO A 336 0.83 -17.91 7.56
CA PRO A 336 2.27 -18.02 7.34
C PRO A 336 3.02 -17.40 8.53
N ARG A 337 3.98 -18.14 9.10
CA ARG A 337 4.73 -17.73 10.33
C ARG A 337 5.34 -16.33 10.22
N GLU A 338 5.75 -15.94 9.01
CA GLU A 338 6.39 -14.64 8.73
C GLU A 338 5.45 -13.44 8.88
N VAL A 339 4.14 -13.64 8.86
CA VAL A 339 3.14 -12.56 8.98
C VAL A 339 2.33 -12.65 10.27
N ASP A 340 2.32 -13.81 10.93
CA ASP A 340 1.60 -14.02 12.19
C ASP A 340 2.20 -13.13 13.30
N ILE A 341 1.35 -12.41 14.02
CA ILE A 341 1.75 -11.54 15.14
C ILE A 341 2.37 -12.32 16.30
N SER A 342 2.08 -13.62 16.44
CA SER A 342 2.69 -14.49 17.46
C SER A 342 4.22 -14.58 17.36
N ARG A 343 4.81 -14.24 16.18
CA ARG A 343 6.27 -14.15 16.01
C ARG A 343 6.94 -13.11 16.92
N PHE A 344 6.14 -12.22 17.51
CA PHE A 344 6.61 -11.18 18.43
C PHE A 344 6.29 -11.46 19.90
N GLU A 345 5.71 -12.61 20.25
CA GLU A 345 5.32 -12.93 21.63
C GLU A 345 6.49 -12.94 22.65
N LYS A 346 7.74 -13.02 22.17
CA LYS A 346 8.92 -12.89 23.03
C LYS A 346 9.33 -11.43 23.31
N ILE A 347 8.67 -10.46 22.70
CA ILE A 347 8.99 -9.02 22.79
C ILE A 347 7.93 -8.30 23.64
N THR A 348 6.76 -8.89 23.79
CA THR A 348 5.67 -8.46 24.66
C THR A 348 5.59 -9.32 25.93
#